data_ae6e3b933ea67712c84bf2a63fb2d459
#
_entry.id   ae6e3b933ea67712c84bf2a63fb2d459
#
_cell.length_a   1.000
_cell.length_b   1.000
_cell.length_c   1.000
_cell.angle_alpha   90.00
_cell.angle_beta   90.00
_cell.angle_gamma   90.00
#
_symmetry.space_group_name_H-M   'P 1'
#
loop_
_entity.id
_entity.type
_entity.pdbx_description
1 polymer ?
#
loop_
_entity_poly.entity_id
_entity_poly.type
_entity_poly.pdbx_seq_one_letter_code
_entity_poly.pdbx_strand_id
1 'polypeptide(L)'
;VMSIFINDASKVIVQGMTGSEGTKHTRRMLASGTKIVGGVTPGKGGQVVDIDGHQLPVFNTVAEAMAATGANVSVVFVPPKFAKAAVIDAIDATMPLVVVITEGIPVHDSASFYTYAQTKGTTQIIGPNCPGLISPGKSNVGIIPADITGAGPIGLVSKSGTLTYQMMYELRDIGFSTAVGIGGDPVIGTTHIDCLRAFQDDPETTAIVMIGEIGGDAEERAAAFIAEYVTKPVVGYVAGFTAPEGKTMGHAGAIVSGSSGTAQAKKDALEAAGVKVGQTPSETARLLRAIMGR
;
A
#
# COMPACT_ATOMS: atom_id res chain seq x y z
N VAL A 1 19.16 4.94 6.25
CA VAL A 1 18.97 4.02 5.14
C VAL A 1 17.58 4.27 4.58
N MET A 2 17.51 4.62 3.31
CA MET A 2 16.26 5.11 2.70
C MET A 2 15.51 3.95 2.06
N SER A 3 14.25 3.84 2.38
CA SER A 3 13.21 3.13 1.64
C SER A 3 12.06 4.11 1.50
N ILE A 4 11.08 3.81 0.65
CA ILE A 4 9.98 4.76 0.48
C ILE A 4 8.96 4.61 1.61
N PHE A 5 8.48 5.73 2.15
CA PHE A 5 7.40 5.91 3.13
C PHE A 5 7.67 5.32 4.52
N ILE A 6 8.30 4.16 4.64
CA ILE A 6 8.66 3.51 5.91
C ILE A 6 10.12 3.07 5.88
N ASN A 7 10.71 2.88 7.05
CA ASN A 7 12.07 2.36 7.22
C ASN A 7 12.23 1.65 8.58
N ASP A 8 13.45 1.28 8.92
CA ASP A 8 13.78 0.62 10.18
C ASP A 8 13.62 1.52 11.42
N ALA A 9 13.51 2.84 11.25
CA ALA A 9 13.20 3.78 12.34
C ALA A 9 11.70 4.04 12.51
N SER A 10 10.83 3.53 11.64
CA SER A 10 9.39 3.74 11.73
C SER A 10 8.82 3.14 13.02
N LYS A 11 8.10 3.96 13.79
CA LYS A 11 7.39 3.56 15.02
C LYS A 11 5.90 3.52 14.73
N VAL A 12 5.30 2.35 14.87
CA VAL A 12 3.96 2.06 14.37
C VAL A 12 2.98 1.90 15.54
N ILE A 13 1.84 2.57 15.45
CA ILE A 13 0.67 2.29 16.29
C ILE A 13 -0.42 1.61 15.46
N VAL A 14 -1.23 0.79 16.13
CA VAL A 14 -2.33 0.05 15.50
C VAL A 14 -3.66 0.60 16.01
N GLN A 15 -4.41 1.26 15.12
CA GLN A 15 -5.77 1.68 15.43
C GLN A 15 -6.72 0.50 15.27
N GLY A 16 -7.40 0.12 16.33
CA GLY A 16 -8.20 -1.10 16.42
C GLY A 16 -7.40 -2.33 16.89
N MET A 17 -6.29 -2.14 17.59
CA MET A 17 -5.40 -3.23 18.03
C MET A 17 -6.11 -4.27 18.90
N THR A 18 -7.10 -3.88 19.68
CA THR A 18 -7.82 -4.78 20.58
C THR A 18 -8.90 -5.62 19.91
N GLY A 19 -9.22 -5.35 18.65
CA GLY A 19 -10.10 -6.19 17.84
C GLY A 19 -9.39 -7.44 17.32
N SER A 20 -10.15 -8.42 16.85
CA SER A 20 -9.58 -9.71 16.38
C SER A 20 -8.57 -9.56 15.26
N GLU A 21 -8.89 -8.79 14.23
CA GLU A 21 -7.98 -8.54 13.12
C GLU A 21 -6.77 -7.67 13.55
N GLY A 22 -7.01 -6.63 14.35
CA GLY A 22 -5.93 -5.80 14.89
C GLY A 22 -4.93 -6.60 15.70
N THR A 23 -5.39 -7.44 16.61
CA THR A 23 -4.53 -8.32 17.43
C THR A 23 -3.75 -9.32 16.58
N LYS A 24 -4.44 -10.00 15.66
CA LYS A 24 -3.84 -10.99 14.76
C LYS A 24 -2.71 -10.41 13.91
N HIS A 25 -2.97 -9.26 13.29
CA HIS A 25 -1.99 -8.63 12.41
C HIS A 25 -0.89 -7.88 13.17
N THR A 26 -1.17 -7.37 14.37
CA THR A 26 -0.12 -6.85 15.27
C THR A 26 0.89 -7.95 15.61
N ARG A 27 0.43 -9.15 15.92
CA ARG A 27 1.30 -10.31 16.16
C ARG A 27 2.19 -10.60 14.95
N ARG A 28 1.63 -10.60 13.76
CA ARG A 28 2.38 -10.87 12.51
C ARG A 28 3.41 -9.76 12.20
N MET A 29 3.03 -8.50 12.39
CA MET A 29 3.96 -7.39 12.22
C MET A 29 5.13 -7.44 13.21
N LEU A 30 4.84 -7.74 14.48
CA LEU A 30 5.89 -7.94 15.50
C LEU A 30 6.84 -9.08 15.11
N ALA A 31 6.29 -10.21 14.67
CA ALA A 31 7.07 -11.37 14.24
C ALA A 31 7.97 -11.05 13.03
N SER A 32 7.60 -10.10 12.19
CA SER A 32 8.41 -9.64 11.05
C SER A 32 9.40 -8.51 11.40
N GLY A 33 9.49 -8.13 12.67
CA GLY A 33 10.44 -7.13 13.16
C GLY A 33 9.95 -5.68 13.11
N THR A 34 8.67 -5.44 12.83
CA THR A 34 8.08 -4.10 12.86
C THR A 34 8.06 -3.56 14.29
N LYS A 35 8.45 -2.32 14.47
CA LYS A 35 8.42 -1.63 15.77
C LYS A 35 7.01 -1.15 16.09
N ILE A 36 6.17 -2.03 16.61
CA ILE A 36 4.85 -1.66 17.15
C ILE A 36 5.07 -1.09 18.55
N VAL A 37 4.64 0.15 18.78
CA VAL A 37 4.86 0.87 20.04
C VAL A 37 3.59 1.02 20.86
N GLY A 38 2.43 0.68 20.31
CA GLY A 38 1.15 0.74 21.03
C GLY A 38 -0.03 0.62 20.09
N GLY A 39 -1.21 0.77 20.63
CA GLY A 39 -2.47 0.76 19.92
C GLY A 39 -3.42 1.86 20.36
N VAL A 40 -4.41 2.11 19.53
CA VAL A 40 -5.49 3.07 19.81
C VAL A 40 -6.83 2.36 19.70
N THR A 41 -7.56 2.33 20.82
CA THR A 41 -8.96 1.90 20.86
C THR A 41 -9.71 2.85 21.81
N PRO A 42 -10.58 3.72 21.30
CA PRO A 42 -11.34 4.66 22.14
C PRO A 42 -12.09 3.93 23.25
N GLY A 43 -11.98 4.42 24.47
CA GLY A 43 -12.58 3.82 25.67
C GLY A 43 -11.75 2.73 26.34
N LYS A 44 -10.62 2.31 25.74
CA LYS A 44 -9.70 1.30 26.32
C LYS A 44 -8.33 1.87 26.69
N GLY A 45 -8.19 3.18 26.70
CA GLY A 45 -6.96 3.85 27.11
C GLY A 45 -6.54 3.46 28.53
N GLY A 46 -5.24 3.30 28.74
CA GLY A 46 -4.66 2.85 30.01
C GLY A 46 -4.53 1.34 30.16
N GLN A 47 -5.12 0.54 29.25
CA GLN A 47 -4.89 -0.90 29.20
C GLN A 47 -3.52 -1.23 28.60
N VAL A 48 -3.01 -2.40 28.91
CA VAL A 48 -1.83 -2.99 28.28
C VAL A 48 -2.23 -4.34 27.72
N VAL A 49 -1.89 -4.56 26.45
CA VAL A 49 -2.16 -5.83 25.77
C VAL A 49 -0.85 -6.59 25.61
N ASP A 50 -0.82 -7.83 26.11
CA ASP A 50 0.30 -8.73 25.88
C ASP A 50 0.10 -9.44 24.53
N ILE A 51 1.05 -9.28 23.64
CA ILE A 51 1.10 -10.01 22.37
C ILE A 51 2.46 -10.69 22.27
N ASP A 52 2.48 -12.00 22.54
CA ASP A 52 3.69 -12.85 22.51
C ASP A 52 4.85 -12.27 23.35
N GLY A 53 4.53 -11.76 24.55
CA GLY A 53 5.50 -11.16 25.46
C GLY A 53 5.79 -9.67 25.24
N HIS A 54 5.22 -9.08 24.22
CA HIS A 54 5.29 -7.63 24.01
C HIS A 54 4.15 -6.94 24.78
N GLN A 55 4.52 -6.10 25.73
CA GLN A 55 3.55 -5.31 26.54
C GLN A 55 3.24 -4.01 25.80
N LEU A 56 2.10 -3.97 25.12
CA LEU A 56 1.72 -2.84 24.26
C LEU A 56 0.68 -1.96 24.94
N PRO A 57 0.98 -0.67 25.18
CA PRO A 57 -0.01 0.26 25.77
C PRO A 57 -1.11 0.59 24.76
N VAL A 58 -2.32 0.76 25.28
CA VAL A 58 -3.50 1.19 24.54
C VAL A 58 -3.86 2.62 24.93
N PHE A 59 -4.16 3.45 23.94
CA PHE A 59 -4.54 4.84 24.10
C PHE A 59 -5.96 5.09 23.58
N ASN A 60 -6.59 6.14 24.03
CA ASN A 60 -7.91 6.56 23.54
C ASN A 60 -7.83 7.31 22.22
N THR A 61 -6.76 8.06 21.98
CA THR A 61 -6.56 8.88 20.77
C THR A 61 -5.18 8.69 20.18
N VAL A 62 -5.06 9.01 18.90
CA VAL A 62 -3.77 9.00 18.19
C VAL A 62 -2.81 10.05 18.80
N ALA A 63 -3.31 11.22 19.17
CA ALA A 63 -2.49 12.26 19.78
C ALA A 63 -1.83 11.79 21.07
N GLU A 64 -2.58 11.11 21.96
CA GLU A 64 -2.04 10.52 23.19
C GLU A 64 -0.96 9.49 22.90
N ALA A 65 -1.21 8.61 21.91
CA ALA A 65 -0.25 7.59 21.50
C ALA A 65 1.04 8.20 20.96
N MET A 66 0.94 9.21 20.11
CA MET A 66 2.11 9.92 19.56
C MET A 66 2.92 10.61 20.65
N ALA A 67 2.25 11.29 21.58
CA ALA A 67 2.92 11.97 22.70
C ALA A 67 3.69 11.00 23.59
N ALA A 68 3.12 9.83 23.87
CA ALA A 68 3.71 8.83 24.75
C ALA A 68 4.79 7.98 24.08
N THR A 69 4.71 7.72 22.80
CA THR A 69 5.56 6.71 22.11
C THR A 69 6.47 7.28 21.03
N GLY A 70 6.20 8.47 20.53
CA GLY A 70 6.88 9.02 19.35
C GLY A 70 6.49 8.34 18.05
N ALA A 71 5.32 7.68 17.99
CA ALA A 71 4.83 7.02 16.79
C ALA A 71 4.74 7.98 15.60
N ASN A 72 5.14 7.51 14.42
CA ASN A 72 5.11 8.28 13.17
C ASN A 72 4.39 7.55 12.03
N VAL A 73 3.87 6.36 12.28
CA VAL A 73 3.04 5.57 11.36
C VAL A 73 1.85 5.00 12.13
N SER A 74 0.67 5.09 11.54
CA SER A 74 -0.52 4.38 12.04
C SER A 74 -1.03 3.39 11.00
N VAL A 75 -1.44 2.21 11.44
CA VAL A 75 -2.14 1.23 10.61
C VAL A 75 -3.54 0.99 11.17
N VAL A 76 -4.55 1.03 10.29
CA VAL A 76 -5.98 1.04 10.68
C VAL A 76 -6.63 -0.29 10.34
N PHE A 77 -7.14 -0.97 11.39
CA PHE A 77 -7.88 -2.23 11.31
C PHE A 77 -9.31 -2.13 11.86
N VAL A 78 -9.80 -0.93 12.10
CA VAL A 78 -11.16 -0.74 12.64
C VAL A 78 -12.23 -1.16 11.62
N PRO A 79 -13.43 -1.59 12.07
CA PRO A 79 -14.54 -1.88 11.17
C PRO A 79 -14.90 -0.69 10.27
N PRO A 80 -15.48 -0.93 9.06
CA PRO A 80 -15.74 0.14 8.09
C PRO A 80 -16.51 1.34 8.63
N LYS A 81 -17.52 1.10 9.46
CA LYS A 81 -18.35 2.16 10.06
C LYS A 81 -17.60 3.12 11.01
N PHE A 82 -16.43 2.69 11.50
CA PHE A 82 -15.59 3.49 12.41
C PHE A 82 -14.32 4.03 11.73
N ALA A 83 -14.06 3.61 10.49
CA ALA A 83 -12.81 3.93 9.81
C ALA A 83 -12.62 5.42 9.58
N LYS A 84 -13.66 6.13 9.15
CA LYS A 84 -13.60 7.58 8.95
C LYS A 84 -13.18 8.31 10.22
N ALA A 85 -13.81 8.02 11.35
CA ALA A 85 -13.47 8.65 12.62
C ALA A 85 -12.03 8.35 13.04
N ALA A 86 -11.57 7.10 12.86
CA ALA A 86 -10.21 6.71 13.17
C ALA A 86 -9.16 7.43 12.32
N VAL A 87 -9.41 7.56 11.02
CA VAL A 87 -8.50 8.28 10.10
C VAL A 87 -8.48 9.78 10.40
N ILE A 88 -9.63 10.39 10.67
CA ILE A 88 -9.72 11.81 11.06
C ILE A 88 -8.93 12.06 12.34
N ASP A 89 -9.04 11.19 13.36
CA ASP A 89 -8.25 11.30 14.59
C ASP A 89 -6.74 11.30 14.30
N ALA A 90 -6.28 10.43 13.41
CA ALA A 90 -4.88 10.41 13.00
C ALA A 90 -4.45 11.68 12.24
N ILE A 91 -5.30 12.20 11.36
CA ILE A 91 -5.03 13.46 10.62
C ILE A 91 -4.95 14.63 11.59
N ASP A 92 -5.89 14.74 12.54
CA ASP A 92 -5.90 15.80 13.55
C ASP A 92 -4.66 15.76 14.45
N ALA A 93 -4.15 14.57 14.74
CA ALA A 93 -2.92 14.37 15.49
C ALA A 93 -1.65 14.64 14.67
N THR A 94 -1.78 14.98 13.39
CA THR A 94 -0.65 15.17 12.45
C THR A 94 0.21 13.92 12.23
N MET A 95 -0.40 12.75 12.28
CA MET A 95 0.30 11.49 11.98
C MET A 95 0.87 11.55 10.55
N PRO A 96 2.18 11.37 10.34
CA PRO A 96 2.77 11.53 9.01
C PRO A 96 2.27 10.53 7.98
N LEU A 97 2.08 9.26 8.39
CA LEU A 97 1.61 8.19 7.51
C LEU A 97 0.50 7.38 8.19
N VAL A 98 -0.62 7.22 7.49
CA VAL A 98 -1.74 6.38 7.90
C VAL A 98 -2.01 5.33 6.83
N VAL A 99 -1.88 4.06 7.20
CA VAL A 99 -2.12 2.92 6.30
C VAL A 99 -3.48 2.31 6.65
N VAL A 100 -4.44 2.42 5.74
CA VAL A 100 -5.83 2.00 5.95
C VAL A 100 -6.07 0.64 5.29
N ILE A 101 -6.08 -0.42 6.10
CA ILE A 101 -6.29 -1.79 5.63
C ILE A 101 -7.78 -2.06 5.38
N THR A 102 -8.64 -1.49 6.16
CA THR A 102 -10.09 -1.73 6.19
C THR A 102 -10.70 -1.72 4.78
N GLU A 103 -11.39 -2.79 4.46
CA GLU A 103 -12.21 -2.95 3.26
C GLU A 103 -13.67 -2.59 3.56
N GLY A 104 -14.42 -2.12 2.56
CA GLY A 104 -15.85 -1.85 2.69
C GLY A 104 -16.19 -0.49 3.31
N ILE A 105 -15.24 0.43 3.35
CA ILE A 105 -15.52 1.82 3.75
C ILE A 105 -16.39 2.48 2.67
N PRO A 106 -17.50 3.15 3.04
CA PRO A 106 -18.28 3.88 2.07
C PRO A 106 -17.43 4.90 1.30
N VAL A 107 -17.60 4.99 -0.02
CA VAL A 107 -16.80 5.89 -0.88
C VAL A 107 -16.87 7.34 -0.40
N HIS A 108 -18.05 7.78 0.06
CA HIS A 108 -18.24 9.12 0.63
C HIS A 108 -17.34 9.36 1.86
N ASP A 109 -17.18 8.37 2.72
CA ASP A 109 -16.32 8.47 3.89
C ASP A 109 -14.84 8.54 3.47
N SER A 110 -14.42 7.71 2.52
CA SER A 110 -13.07 7.74 1.96
C SER A 110 -12.75 9.08 1.29
N ALA A 111 -13.66 9.60 0.48
CA ALA A 111 -13.52 10.92 -0.14
C ALA A 111 -13.40 12.03 0.91
N SER A 112 -14.18 11.93 1.99
CA SER A 112 -14.18 12.89 3.08
C SER A 112 -12.84 12.93 3.83
N PHE A 113 -12.32 11.80 4.28
CA PHE A 113 -11.04 11.82 4.99
C PHE A 113 -9.85 12.08 4.06
N TYR A 114 -9.90 11.67 2.80
CA TYR A 114 -8.89 12.02 1.81
C TYR A 114 -8.81 13.55 1.60
N THR A 115 -9.94 14.19 1.36
CA THR A 115 -10.01 15.64 1.19
C THR A 115 -9.53 16.38 2.43
N TYR A 116 -9.91 15.88 3.61
CA TYR A 116 -9.46 16.45 4.88
C TYR A 116 -7.94 16.35 5.05
N ALA A 117 -7.34 15.21 4.73
CA ALA A 117 -5.89 15.03 4.74
C ALA A 117 -5.19 15.98 3.77
N GLN A 118 -5.71 16.14 2.56
CA GLN A 118 -5.17 17.09 1.58
C GLN A 118 -5.24 18.54 2.09
N THR A 119 -6.33 18.92 2.71
CA THR A 119 -6.52 20.26 3.28
C THR A 119 -5.53 20.55 4.41
N LYS A 120 -5.29 19.58 5.27
CA LYS A 120 -4.31 19.69 6.37
C LYS A 120 -2.86 19.64 5.88
N GLY A 121 -2.56 18.86 4.86
CA GLY A 121 -1.24 18.76 4.26
C GLY A 121 -0.15 18.10 5.12
N THR A 122 -0.53 17.43 6.23
CA THR A 122 0.41 16.84 7.20
C THR A 122 0.42 15.33 7.20
N THR A 123 -0.57 14.69 6.58
CA THR A 123 -0.78 13.23 6.65
C THR A 123 -0.87 12.65 5.25
N GLN A 124 -0.04 11.66 4.95
CA GLN A 124 -0.18 10.80 3.79
C GLN A 124 -1.04 9.59 4.16
N ILE A 125 -1.95 9.19 3.26
CA ILE A 125 -2.81 8.02 3.42
C ILE A 125 -2.46 6.99 2.35
N ILE A 126 -2.26 5.73 2.75
CA ILE A 126 -2.19 4.58 1.86
C ILE A 126 -3.45 3.75 2.06
N GLY A 127 -4.10 3.37 0.98
CA GLY A 127 -5.43 2.75 1.03
C GLY A 127 -6.57 3.77 0.92
N PRO A 128 -7.80 3.39 1.28
CA PRO A 128 -8.22 2.16 1.98
C PRO A 128 -8.21 0.89 1.11
N ASN A 129 -8.66 -0.23 1.73
CA ASN A 129 -8.75 -1.52 1.07
C ASN A 129 -7.42 -1.94 0.42
N CYS A 130 -6.37 -1.94 1.23
CA CYS A 130 -5.02 -2.26 0.79
C CYS A 130 -4.34 -3.26 1.74
N PRO A 131 -3.32 -3.98 1.28
CA PRO A 131 -2.53 -4.86 2.16
C PRO A 131 -1.47 -4.10 2.96
N GLY A 132 -1.31 -2.81 2.74
CA GLY A 132 -0.23 -2.02 3.31
C GLY A 132 1.05 -2.06 2.49
N LEU A 133 2.19 -1.93 3.16
CA LEU A 133 3.49 -1.91 2.52
C LEU A 133 4.55 -2.60 3.37
N ILE A 134 5.57 -3.10 2.69
CA ILE A 134 6.72 -3.74 3.30
C ILE A 134 8.02 -3.24 2.66
N SER A 135 8.99 -2.89 3.49
CA SER A 135 10.40 -2.79 3.10
C SER A 135 11.12 -3.95 3.79
N PRO A 136 11.37 -5.07 3.05
CA PRO A 136 11.89 -6.29 3.66
C PRO A 136 13.19 -6.05 4.43
N GLY A 137 13.27 -6.63 5.64
CA GLY A 137 14.38 -6.42 6.56
C GLY A 137 14.35 -5.10 7.34
N LYS A 138 13.39 -4.22 7.10
CA LYS A 138 13.26 -2.91 7.76
C LYS A 138 11.95 -2.74 8.50
N SER A 139 10.83 -2.82 7.80
CA SER A 139 9.49 -2.65 8.38
C SER A 139 8.43 -3.28 7.50
N ASN A 140 7.38 -3.79 8.13
CA ASN A 140 6.17 -4.30 7.49
C ASN A 140 4.97 -3.66 8.19
N VAL A 141 4.21 -2.83 7.46
CA VAL A 141 3.06 -2.12 7.99
C VAL A 141 1.81 -2.55 7.22
N GLY A 142 1.11 -3.50 7.78
CA GLY A 142 -0.10 -4.07 7.19
C GLY A 142 -0.14 -5.60 7.30
N ILE A 143 -0.65 -6.23 6.25
CA ILE A 143 -0.94 -7.66 6.23
C ILE A 143 -0.09 -8.46 5.23
N ILE A 144 0.89 -7.84 4.60
CA ILE A 144 1.76 -8.51 3.62
C ILE A 144 2.57 -9.61 4.34
N PRO A 145 2.56 -10.86 3.82
CA PRO A 145 3.38 -11.93 4.38
C PRO A 145 4.87 -11.61 4.22
N ALA A 146 5.59 -11.49 5.35
CA ALA A 146 6.99 -11.08 5.33
C ALA A 146 7.96 -12.18 4.90
N ASP A 147 7.52 -13.44 4.96
CA ASP A 147 8.32 -14.64 4.70
C ASP A 147 8.39 -15.03 3.21
N ILE A 148 7.62 -14.37 2.35
CA ILE A 148 7.57 -14.70 0.91
C ILE A 148 8.66 -14.04 0.07
N THR A 149 9.40 -13.09 0.62
CA THR A 149 10.44 -12.37 -0.10
C THR A 149 11.50 -11.81 0.83
N GLY A 150 12.59 -11.30 0.27
CA GLY A 150 13.69 -10.64 0.99
C GLY A 150 13.98 -9.24 0.49
N ALA A 151 14.96 -8.60 1.11
CA ALA A 151 15.47 -7.30 0.69
C ALA A 151 16.17 -7.40 -0.67
N GLY A 152 15.99 -6.39 -1.50
CA GLY A 152 16.57 -6.32 -2.83
C GLY A 152 16.22 -5.02 -3.54
N PRO A 153 16.53 -4.91 -4.85
CA PRO A 153 16.46 -3.64 -5.56
C PRO A 153 15.15 -3.36 -6.28
N ILE A 154 14.14 -4.21 -6.16
CA ILE A 154 12.88 -4.05 -6.90
C ILE A 154 11.91 -3.19 -6.09
N GLY A 155 11.38 -2.13 -6.69
CA GLY A 155 10.20 -1.42 -6.21
C GLY A 155 8.93 -2.02 -6.81
N LEU A 156 7.90 -2.23 -6.01
CA LEU A 156 6.60 -2.75 -6.46
C LEU A 156 5.48 -1.82 -5.99
N VAL A 157 4.64 -1.41 -6.94
CA VAL A 157 3.38 -0.72 -6.65
C VAL A 157 2.22 -1.47 -7.30
N SER A 158 1.18 -1.77 -6.52
CA SER A 158 0.07 -2.63 -6.97
C SER A 158 -1.26 -2.19 -6.40
N LYS A 159 -2.31 -2.25 -7.24
CA LYS A 159 -3.71 -2.13 -6.79
C LYS A 159 -4.25 -3.42 -6.17
N SER A 160 -3.63 -4.56 -6.44
CA SER A 160 -4.11 -5.89 -6.03
C SER A 160 -3.25 -6.48 -4.91
N GLY A 161 -3.88 -6.91 -3.81
CA GLY A 161 -3.19 -7.62 -2.73
C GLY A 161 -2.62 -8.96 -3.19
N THR A 162 -3.43 -9.80 -3.82
CA THR A 162 -3.02 -11.14 -4.28
C THR A 162 -1.93 -11.10 -5.34
N LEU A 163 -2.01 -10.18 -6.29
CA LEU A 163 -0.98 -10.01 -7.31
C LEU A 163 0.33 -9.44 -6.72
N THR A 164 0.22 -8.62 -5.68
CA THR A 164 1.39 -8.19 -4.91
C THR A 164 2.13 -9.40 -4.35
N TYR A 165 1.42 -10.29 -3.68
CA TYR A 165 2.01 -11.49 -3.06
C TYR A 165 2.60 -12.44 -4.11
N GLN A 166 1.89 -12.65 -5.20
CA GLN A 166 2.38 -13.48 -6.30
C GLN A 166 3.67 -12.92 -6.89
N MET A 167 3.73 -11.63 -7.18
CA MET A 167 4.91 -10.99 -7.75
C MET A 167 6.10 -11.03 -6.78
N MET A 168 5.85 -10.81 -5.49
CA MET A 168 6.88 -10.92 -4.46
C MET A 168 7.45 -12.35 -4.39
N TYR A 169 6.60 -13.35 -4.50
CA TYR A 169 7.05 -14.75 -4.52
C TYR A 169 7.83 -15.10 -5.79
N GLU A 170 7.35 -14.68 -6.95
CA GLU A 170 8.00 -14.94 -8.24
C GLU A 170 9.40 -14.33 -8.33
N LEU A 171 9.60 -13.18 -7.71
CA LEU A 171 10.86 -12.43 -7.73
C LEU A 171 11.62 -12.47 -6.40
N ARG A 172 11.31 -13.44 -5.53
CA ARG A 172 11.86 -13.53 -4.17
C ARG A 172 13.37 -13.67 -4.09
N ASP A 173 13.98 -14.26 -5.09
CA ASP A 173 15.44 -14.45 -5.18
C ASP A 173 16.18 -13.15 -5.54
N ILE A 174 15.50 -12.18 -6.13
CA ILE A 174 16.05 -10.85 -6.40
C ILE A 174 15.76 -9.94 -5.19
N GLY A 175 14.51 -9.93 -4.70
CA GLY A 175 14.09 -9.16 -3.55
C GLY A 175 13.62 -7.75 -3.86
N PHE A 176 13.08 -7.09 -2.82
CA PHE A 176 12.38 -5.82 -2.94
C PHE A 176 12.96 -4.76 -2.01
N SER A 177 13.04 -3.54 -2.50
CA SER A 177 13.32 -2.34 -1.69
C SER A 177 12.09 -1.94 -0.88
N THR A 178 10.96 -1.83 -1.56
CA THR A 178 9.64 -1.65 -0.95
C THR A 178 8.58 -2.22 -1.89
N ALA A 179 7.58 -2.90 -1.33
CA ALA A 179 6.36 -3.29 -2.02
C ALA A 179 5.17 -2.56 -1.39
N VAL A 180 4.42 -1.83 -2.21
CA VAL A 180 3.27 -1.02 -1.79
C VAL A 180 2.00 -1.52 -2.44
N GLY A 181 1.03 -1.93 -1.62
CA GLY A 181 -0.34 -2.11 -2.06
C GLY A 181 -1.14 -0.83 -1.84
N ILE A 182 -1.55 -0.18 -2.92
CA ILE A 182 -2.22 1.12 -2.85
C ILE A 182 -3.74 1.05 -2.66
N GLY A 183 -4.31 -0.14 -2.82
CA GLY A 183 -5.74 -0.39 -2.66
C GLY A 183 -6.54 -0.36 -3.96
N GLY A 184 -7.69 -1.06 -3.92
CA GLY A 184 -8.59 -1.23 -5.07
C GLY A 184 -9.87 -0.40 -5.01
N ASP A 185 -10.00 0.50 -4.03
CA ASP A 185 -11.17 1.37 -3.92
C ASP A 185 -11.15 2.51 -4.95
N PRO A 186 -12.31 3.07 -5.31
CA PRO A 186 -12.38 4.20 -6.26
C PRO A 186 -11.62 5.44 -5.79
N VAL A 187 -11.56 5.67 -4.48
CA VAL A 187 -10.82 6.78 -3.86
C VAL A 187 -9.75 6.20 -2.95
N ILE A 188 -8.51 6.45 -3.29
CA ILE A 188 -7.32 6.02 -2.54
C ILE A 188 -6.42 7.22 -2.26
N GLY A 189 -5.68 7.16 -1.16
CA GLY A 189 -4.84 8.29 -0.71
C GLY A 189 -3.48 8.39 -1.39
N THR A 190 -2.92 7.26 -1.83
CA THR A 190 -1.62 7.18 -2.52
C THR A 190 -1.81 6.48 -3.86
N THR A 191 -1.28 7.06 -4.92
CA THR A 191 -1.46 6.59 -6.30
C THR A 191 -0.22 5.88 -6.84
N HIS A 192 -0.34 5.25 -8.01
CA HIS A 192 0.83 4.75 -8.75
C HIS A 192 1.90 5.85 -8.94
N ILE A 193 1.48 7.06 -9.30
CA ILE A 193 2.40 8.18 -9.54
C ILE A 193 3.17 8.55 -8.27
N ASP A 194 2.52 8.59 -7.12
CA ASP A 194 3.19 8.89 -5.84
C ASP A 194 4.29 7.87 -5.55
N CYS A 195 4.01 6.58 -5.76
CA CYS A 195 4.98 5.51 -5.57
C CYS A 195 6.10 5.55 -6.62
N LEU A 196 5.77 5.77 -7.89
CA LEU A 196 6.75 5.88 -8.97
C LEU A 196 7.74 7.03 -8.73
N ARG A 197 7.24 8.18 -8.28
CA ARG A 197 8.09 9.32 -7.90
C ARG A 197 9.03 8.95 -6.76
N ALA A 198 8.51 8.32 -5.71
CA ALA A 198 9.31 7.91 -4.57
C ALA A 198 10.36 6.85 -4.97
N PHE A 199 10.02 5.88 -5.81
CA PHE A 199 10.97 4.90 -6.31
C PHE A 199 12.05 5.50 -7.21
N GLN A 200 11.69 6.50 -8.02
CA GLN A 200 12.66 7.21 -8.87
C GLN A 200 13.75 7.87 -8.01
N ASP A 201 13.37 8.43 -6.87
CA ASP A 201 14.29 9.11 -5.97
C ASP A 201 15.01 8.17 -4.98
N ASP A 202 14.57 6.92 -4.87
CA ASP A 202 15.14 5.95 -3.94
C ASP A 202 16.41 5.30 -4.51
N PRO A 203 17.59 5.50 -3.91
CA PRO A 203 18.84 4.91 -4.40
C PRO A 203 18.88 3.38 -4.28
N GLU A 204 18.05 2.78 -3.42
CA GLU A 204 17.97 1.32 -3.27
C GLU A 204 17.11 0.66 -4.34
N THR A 205 16.25 1.41 -5.03
CA THR A 205 15.39 0.90 -6.09
C THR A 205 16.06 1.08 -7.45
N THR A 206 16.32 -0.02 -8.17
CA THR A 206 16.94 -0.01 -9.49
C THR A 206 16.02 -0.43 -10.63
N ALA A 207 14.90 -1.08 -10.31
CA ALA A 207 13.86 -1.48 -11.25
C ALA A 207 12.50 -1.45 -10.56
N ILE A 208 11.44 -1.24 -11.32
CA ILE A 208 10.09 -1.06 -10.79
C ILE A 208 9.12 -2.02 -11.48
N VAL A 209 8.25 -2.64 -10.68
CA VAL A 209 7.07 -3.38 -11.16
C VAL A 209 5.82 -2.58 -10.80
N MET A 210 4.98 -2.33 -11.80
CA MET A 210 3.70 -1.66 -11.63
C MET A 210 2.56 -2.60 -12.01
N ILE A 211 1.64 -2.83 -11.08
CA ILE A 211 0.44 -3.63 -11.30
C ILE A 211 -0.78 -2.73 -11.23
N GLY A 212 -1.51 -2.70 -12.35
CA GLY A 212 -2.79 -2.00 -12.49
C GLY A 212 -3.94 -2.97 -12.75
N GLU A 213 -5.09 -2.40 -12.98
CA GLU A 213 -6.31 -3.13 -13.30
C GLU A 213 -7.21 -2.29 -14.21
N ILE A 214 -8.24 -2.94 -14.77
CA ILE A 214 -9.25 -2.27 -15.58
C ILE A 214 -10.01 -1.21 -14.78
N GLY A 215 -10.58 -0.24 -15.49
CA GLY A 215 -11.36 0.86 -14.93
C GLY A 215 -10.56 2.13 -14.70
N GLY A 216 -11.22 3.27 -14.83
CA GLY A 216 -10.58 4.58 -14.69
C GLY A 216 -9.43 4.82 -15.67
N ASP A 217 -8.60 5.80 -15.35
CA ASP A 217 -7.46 6.25 -16.18
C ASP A 217 -6.12 6.32 -15.42
N ALA A 218 -6.06 5.72 -14.24
CA ALA A 218 -4.89 5.85 -13.36
C ALA A 218 -3.59 5.31 -14.00
N GLU A 219 -3.68 4.21 -14.74
CA GLU A 219 -2.53 3.60 -15.39
C GLU A 219 -2.06 4.41 -16.59
N GLU A 220 -2.98 5.03 -17.35
CA GLU A 220 -2.66 5.93 -18.45
C GLU A 220 -1.96 7.20 -17.94
N ARG A 221 -2.43 7.77 -16.82
CA ARG A 221 -1.76 8.89 -16.18
C ARG A 221 -0.38 8.51 -15.64
N ALA A 222 -0.26 7.31 -15.07
CA ALA A 222 1.03 6.77 -14.65
C ALA A 222 1.99 6.59 -15.83
N ALA A 223 1.51 6.11 -16.98
CA ALA A 223 2.29 5.99 -18.21
C ALA A 223 2.87 7.34 -18.65
N ALA A 224 2.05 8.40 -18.65
CA ALA A 224 2.51 9.74 -18.99
C ALA A 224 3.59 10.23 -18.01
N PHE A 225 3.42 9.98 -16.72
CA PHE A 225 4.42 10.31 -15.71
C PHE A 225 5.73 9.54 -15.91
N ILE A 226 5.66 8.25 -16.22
CA ILE A 226 6.84 7.42 -16.51
C ILE A 226 7.61 7.97 -17.69
N ALA A 227 6.92 8.30 -18.80
CA ALA A 227 7.54 8.84 -19.99
C ALA A 227 8.31 10.13 -19.74
N GLU A 228 7.83 10.96 -18.84
CA GLU A 228 8.41 12.29 -18.56
C GLU A 228 9.48 12.27 -17.44
N TYR A 229 9.26 11.51 -16.38
CA TYR A 229 10.04 11.64 -15.14
C TYR A 229 10.81 10.39 -14.70
N VAL A 230 10.43 9.19 -15.14
CA VAL A 230 11.05 7.96 -14.65
C VAL A 230 12.15 7.50 -15.59
N THR A 231 13.37 7.41 -15.08
CA THR A 231 14.54 6.93 -15.84
C THR A 231 14.89 5.48 -15.53
N LYS A 232 14.40 4.93 -14.42
CA LYS A 232 14.60 3.53 -14.04
C LYS A 232 13.72 2.61 -14.88
N PRO A 233 14.15 1.37 -15.16
CA PRO A 233 13.33 0.40 -15.90
C PRO A 233 12.01 0.12 -15.17
N VAL A 234 10.90 0.10 -15.92
CA VAL A 234 9.58 -0.26 -15.42
C VAL A 234 9.01 -1.39 -16.25
N VAL A 235 8.53 -2.43 -15.57
CA VAL A 235 7.66 -3.45 -16.17
C VAL A 235 6.27 -3.37 -15.57
N GLY A 236 5.27 -3.80 -16.31
CA GLY A 236 3.88 -3.67 -15.87
C GLY A 236 3.03 -4.91 -16.16
N TYR A 237 1.98 -5.02 -15.39
CA TYR A 237 0.88 -5.95 -15.61
C TYR A 237 -0.44 -5.23 -15.36
N VAL A 238 -1.43 -5.47 -16.20
CA VAL A 238 -2.79 -4.94 -16.03
C VAL A 238 -3.75 -6.10 -15.91
N ALA A 239 -4.40 -6.24 -14.74
CA ALA A 239 -5.40 -7.28 -14.51
C ALA A 239 -6.70 -6.96 -15.25
N GLY A 240 -7.35 -8.00 -15.79
CA GLY A 240 -8.69 -7.89 -16.35
C GLY A 240 -8.81 -7.96 -17.87
N PHE A 241 -7.83 -8.53 -18.59
CA PHE A 241 -7.90 -8.73 -20.05
C PHE A 241 -9.13 -9.52 -20.51
N THR A 242 -9.64 -10.44 -19.67
CA THR A 242 -10.80 -11.27 -19.96
C THR A 242 -12.07 -10.78 -19.28
N ALA A 243 -12.05 -9.60 -18.68
CA ALA A 243 -13.21 -9.06 -17.96
C ALA A 243 -14.34 -8.68 -18.93
N PRO A 244 -15.58 -9.12 -18.67
CA PRO A 244 -16.74 -8.69 -19.45
C PRO A 244 -17.01 -7.20 -19.22
N GLU A 245 -17.46 -6.53 -20.26
CA GLU A 245 -17.89 -5.13 -20.17
C GLU A 245 -19.03 -4.96 -19.17
N GLY A 246 -19.01 -3.88 -18.40
CA GLY A 246 -20.05 -3.52 -17.45
C GLY A 246 -20.09 -4.36 -16.18
N LYS A 247 -19.13 -5.29 -15.99
CA LYS A 247 -19.06 -6.11 -14.78
C LYS A 247 -17.89 -5.70 -13.91
N THR A 248 -18.15 -5.51 -12.62
CA THR A 248 -17.11 -5.25 -11.62
C THR A 248 -16.30 -6.50 -11.35
N MET A 249 -14.97 -6.38 -11.36
CA MET A 249 -14.03 -7.50 -11.24
C MET A 249 -13.23 -7.42 -9.94
N GLY A 250 -13.87 -7.78 -8.83
CA GLY A 250 -13.22 -7.87 -7.50
C GLY A 250 -13.15 -6.54 -6.74
N HIS A 251 -12.78 -5.46 -7.39
CA HIS A 251 -12.73 -4.11 -6.81
C HIS A 251 -13.83 -3.23 -7.40
N ALA A 252 -14.39 -2.32 -6.61
CA ALA A 252 -15.49 -1.45 -7.05
C ALA A 252 -15.11 -0.58 -8.25
N GLY A 253 -13.85 -0.16 -8.36
CA GLY A 253 -13.35 0.61 -9.49
C GLY A 253 -12.89 -0.22 -10.69
N ALA A 254 -12.81 -1.55 -10.55
CA ALA A 254 -12.36 -2.46 -11.61
C ALA A 254 -13.50 -2.83 -12.55
N ILE A 255 -13.97 -1.86 -13.34
CA ILE A 255 -15.08 -2.00 -14.28
C ILE A 255 -14.75 -1.28 -15.58
N VAL A 256 -15.02 -1.95 -16.71
CA VAL A 256 -14.93 -1.35 -18.04
C VAL A 256 -16.28 -0.77 -18.43
N SER A 257 -16.28 0.50 -18.80
CA SER A 257 -17.47 1.21 -19.29
C SER A 257 -17.22 1.68 -20.73
N GLY A 258 -17.84 1.00 -21.67
CA GLY A 258 -17.64 1.27 -23.09
C GLY A 258 -16.17 0.98 -23.52
N SER A 259 -15.59 1.87 -24.29
CA SER A 259 -14.22 1.71 -24.81
C SER A 259 -13.11 2.19 -23.85
N SER A 260 -13.47 2.80 -22.73
CA SER A 260 -12.51 3.36 -21.79
C SER A 260 -12.22 2.41 -20.63
N GLY A 261 -11.00 2.50 -20.10
CA GLY A 261 -10.58 1.72 -18.94
C GLY A 261 -10.31 0.24 -19.21
N THR A 262 -10.16 -0.16 -20.47
CA THR A 262 -9.84 -1.55 -20.84
C THR A 262 -8.40 -1.90 -20.50
N ALA A 263 -8.12 -3.17 -20.24
CA ALA A 263 -6.75 -3.65 -20.03
C ALA A 263 -5.87 -3.40 -21.26
N GLN A 264 -6.43 -3.55 -22.47
CA GLN A 264 -5.68 -3.30 -23.70
C GLN A 264 -5.27 -1.83 -23.86
N ALA A 265 -6.20 -0.89 -23.60
CA ALA A 265 -5.89 0.53 -23.69
C ALA A 265 -4.79 0.94 -22.69
N LYS A 266 -4.85 0.39 -21.47
CA LYS A 266 -3.83 0.63 -20.43
C LYS A 266 -2.47 0.03 -20.80
N LYS A 267 -2.47 -1.19 -21.36
CA LYS A 267 -1.26 -1.84 -21.87
C LYS A 267 -0.63 -1.00 -22.97
N ASP A 268 -1.43 -0.55 -23.95
CA ASP A 268 -0.93 0.25 -25.07
C ASP A 268 -0.32 1.57 -24.58
N ALA A 269 -0.95 2.24 -23.63
CA ALA A 269 -0.44 3.47 -23.04
C ALA A 269 0.89 3.26 -22.30
N LEU A 270 1.00 2.19 -21.52
CA LEU A 270 2.23 1.85 -20.80
C LEU A 270 3.36 1.49 -21.77
N GLU A 271 3.10 0.69 -22.80
CA GLU A 271 4.09 0.34 -23.80
C GLU A 271 4.58 1.56 -24.61
N ALA A 272 3.68 2.48 -24.93
CA ALA A 272 4.04 3.74 -25.56
C ALA A 272 4.96 4.61 -24.69
N ALA A 273 4.92 4.44 -23.39
CA ALA A 273 5.80 5.11 -22.42
C ALA A 273 7.14 4.35 -22.18
N GLY A 274 7.37 3.25 -22.88
CA GLY A 274 8.58 2.43 -22.74
C GLY A 274 8.50 1.35 -21.66
N VAL A 275 7.32 1.11 -21.08
CA VAL A 275 7.09 0.03 -20.11
C VAL A 275 6.88 -1.28 -20.87
N LYS A 276 7.57 -2.35 -20.45
CA LYS A 276 7.27 -3.69 -20.95
C LYS A 276 6.14 -4.29 -20.14
N VAL A 277 5.05 -4.70 -20.80
CA VAL A 277 3.84 -5.20 -20.17
C VAL A 277 3.68 -6.69 -20.44
N GLY A 278 3.61 -7.49 -19.36
CA GLY A 278 3.35 -8.92 -19.45
C GLY A 278 1.87 -9.22 -19.65
N GLN A 279 1.57 -10.35 -20.28
CA GLN A 279 0.21 -10.87 -20.44
C GLN A 279 -0.25 -11.64 -19.20
N THR A 280 0.70 -12.06 -18.37
CA THR A 280 0.50 -12.75 -17.10
C THR A 280 1.46 -12.20 -16.04
N PRO A 281 1.18 -12.41 -14.74
CA PRO A 281 2.16 -12.06 -13.70
C PRO A 281 3.52 -12.72 -13.89
N SER A 282 3.55 -14.00 -14.25
CA SER A 282 4.80 -14.75 -14.48
C SER A 282 5.59 -14.21 -15.68
N GLU A 283 4.91 -13.81 -16.75
CA GLU A 283 5.59 -13.16 -17.89
C GLU A 283 6.16 -11.80 -17.47
N THR A 284 5.44 -11.03 -16.67
CA THR A 284 5.92 -9.75 -16.13
C THR A 284 7.19 -9.95 -15.30
N ALA A 285 7.25 -10.98 -14.46
CA ALA A 285 8.43 -11.35 -13.70
C ALA A 285 9.62 -11.71 -14.65
N ARG A 286 9.38 -12.46 -15.70
CA ARG A 286 10.41 -12.78 -16.72
C ARG A 286 10.92 -11.54 -17.42
N LEU A 287 10.04 -10.61 -17.79
CA LEU A 287 10.43 -9.35 -18.41
C LEU A 287 11.33 -8.52 -17.48
N LEU A 288 11.02 -8.47 -16.18
CA LEU A 288 11.88 -7.78 -15.22
C LEU A 288 13.26 -8.44 -15.13
N ARG A 289 13.32 -9.77 -15.04
CA ARG A 289 14.60 -10.50 -15.00
C ARG A 289 15.46 -10.18 -16.22
N ALA A 290 14.87 -10.19 -17.40
CA ALA A 290 15.58 -9.87 -18.63
C ALA A 290 16.15 -8.45 -18.63
N ILE A 291 15.38 -7.46 -18.16
CA ILE A 291 15.84 -6.07 -18.05
C ILE A 291 16.99 -5.93 -17.04
N MET A 292 16.96 -6.72 -15.96
CA MET A 292 18.00 -6.70 -14.93
C MET A 292 19.21 -7.58 -15.27
N GLY A 293 19.21 -8.28 -16.41
CA GLY A 293 20.28 -9.17 -16.82
C GLY A 293 20.37 -10.45 -15.98
N ARG A 294 19.22 -10.98 -15.54
CA ARG A 294 19.12 -12.18 -14.70
C ARG A 294 18.22 -13.25 -15.30
#